data_95775901b572c4e0f0921ae254082d2b
#
_entry.id   95775901b572c4e0f0921ae254082d2b
#
_cell.length_a   1.000
_cell.length_b   1.000
_cell.length_c   1.000
_cell.angle_alpha   90.00
_cell.angle_beta   90.00
_cell.angle_gamma   90.00
#
_symmetry.space_group_name_H-M   'P 1'
#
loop_
_entity.id
_entity.type
_entity.pdbx_description
1 polymer ?
#
loop_
_entity_poly.entity_id
_entity_poly.type
_entity_poly.pdbx_seq_one_letter_code
_entity_poly.pdbx_strand_id
1 'polypeptide(L)'
;MTTKKPTKGASEHQSAQAAEAAQTETTTFSQSGGLVALMAKLRLSILFSSYQSGLLYMLGYGTNGGAHLHQAAIAKPMGLCVEDENAFTLSAGFQILRFKNGLKPDQRVNDQFDGCFVPREVHF
;
A
#
# COMPACT_ATOMS: atom_id res chain seq x y z
N MET A 1 -33.27 -14.50 18.23
CA MET A 1 -32.43 -14.33 19.38
C MET A 1 -31.40 -15.41 19.49
N THR A 2 -31.80 -16.57 19.43
CA THR A 2 -30.90 -17.70 19.54
C THR A 2 -29.95 -17.83 18.40
N THR A 3 -30.22 -17.17 17.35
CA THR A 3 -29.35 -17.19 16.20
C THR A 3 -27.96 -16.67 16.46
N LYS A 4 -27.79 -16.07 17.61
CA LYS A 4 -26.50 -15.51 17.91
C LYS A 4 -25.42 -16.53 18.11
N LYS A 5 -25.79 -17.67 18.62
CA LYS A 5 -24.78 -18.64 18.95
C LYS A 5 -23.96 -19.14 17.78
N PRO A 6 -24.57 -19.62 16.76
CA PRO A 6 -23.77 -20.08 15.63
C PRO A 6 -23.00 -18.94 14.99
N THR A 7 -23.61 -17.79 15.01
CA THR A 7 -22.93 -16.62 14.51
C THR A 7 -21.74 -16.26 15.37
N LYS A 8 -21.84 -16.58 16.63
CA LYS A 8 -20.79 -16.26 17.55
C LYS A 8 -19.52 -17.05 17.30
N GLY A 9 -19.66 -18.32 17.01
CA GLY A 9 -18.51 -19.12 16.69
C GLY A 9 -17.80 -18.65 15.44
N ALA A 10 -18.57 -18.38 14.41
CA ALA A 10 -18.00 -17.84 13.20
C ALA A 10 -17.40 -16.47 13.44
N SER A 11 -18.04 -15.73 14.29
CA SER A 11 -17.57 -14.40 14.64
C SER A 11 -16.22 -14.42 15.35
N GLU A 12 -15.99 -15.38 16.19
CA GLU A 12 -14.72 -15.48 16.86
C GLU A 12 -13.59 -15.80 15.90
N HIS A 13 -13.86 -16.66 14.98
CA HIS A 13 -12.86 -17.01 14.01
C HIS A 13 -12.53 -15.84 13.10
N GLN A 14 -13.55 -15.12 12.72
CA GLN A 14 -13.35 -13.93 11.91
C GLN A 14 -12.69 -12.81 12.69
N SER A 15 -12.95 -12.73 13.97
CA SER A 15 -12.36 -11.66 14.75
C SER A 15 -10.87 -11.87 14.97
N ALA A 16 -10.39 -13.10 14.96
CA ALA A 16 -8.97 -13.34 15.04
C ALA A 16 -8.26 -12.83 13.78
N GLN A 17 -8.84 -13.09 12.63
CA GLN A 17 -8.29 -12.57 11.39
C GLN A 17 -8.43 -11.07 11.29
N ALA A 18 -9.55 -10.57 11.75
CA ALA A 18 -9.77 -9.14 11.76
C ALA A 18 -8.79 -8.43 12.69
N ALA A 19 -8.41 -9.06 13.77
CA ALA A 19 -7.45 -8.48 14.68
C ALA A 19 -6.07 -8.35 14.04
N GLU A 20 -5.66 -9.32 13.25
CA GLU A 20 -4.41 -9.20 12.52
C GLU A 20 -4.49 -8.10 11.46
N ALA A 21 -5.57 -8.07 10.72
CA ALA A 21 -5.77 -7.02 9.75
C ALA A 21 -5.88 -5.66 10.42
N ALA A 22 -6.54 -5.61 11.56
CA ALA A 22 -6.69 -4.36 12.29
C ALA A 22 -5.35 -3.82 12.79
N GLN A 23 -4.42 -4.68 13.13
CA GLN A 23 -3.10 -4.22 13.54
C GLN A 23 -2.37 -3.51 12.43
N THR A 24 -2.56 -3.93 11.19
CA THR A 24 -1.98 -3.24 10.06
C THR A 24 -2.81 -2.06 9.61
N GLU A 25 -4.09 -2.07 9.93
CA GLU A 25 -5.00 -1.01 9.51
C GLU A 25 -5.17 0.09 10.54
N THR A 26 -4.67 -0.11 11.74
CA THR A 26 -4.78 0.92 12.77
C THR A 26 -3.89 2.12 12.53
N THR A 27 -3.07 2.07 11.51
CA THR A 27 -2.26 3.22 11.15
C THR A 27 -3.15 4.34 10.68
N THR A 28 -3.17 5.42 11.42
CA THR A 28 -3.88 6.62 11.01
C THR A 28 -2.89 7.59 10.42
N PHE A 29 -3.34 8.35 9.45
CA PHE A 29 -2.50 9.37 8.86
C PHE A 29 -3.30 10.65 8.69
N SER A 30 -2.59 11.75 8.71
CA SER A 30 -3.17 13.06 8.42
C SER A 30 -2.26 13.75 7.43
N GLN A 31 -2.82 14.67 6.67
CA GLN A 31 -2.10 15.38 5.65
C GLN A 31 -2.52 16.84 5.65
N SER A 32 -1.65 17.69 5.16
CA SER A 32 -2.01 19.08 4.99
C SER A 32 -3.03 19.22 3.86
N GLY A 33 -3.90 20.21 3.95
CA GLY A 33 -4.96 20.40 2.97
C GLY A 33 -4.48 20.67 1.56
N GLY A 34 -3.24 21.13 1.41
CA GLY A 34 -2.68 21.42 0.09
C GLY A 34 -1.91 20.29 -0.55
N LEU A 35 -1.68 19.20 0.18
CA LEU A 35 -0.83 18.12 -0.32
C LEU A 35 -1.39 17.45 -1.56
N VAL A 36 -2.67 17.11 -1.54
CA VAL A 36 -3.30 16.43 -2.68
C VAL A 36 -3.29 17.30 -3.92
N ALA A 37 -3.57 18.59 -3.74
CA ALA A 37 -3.56 19.53 -4.86
C ALA A 37 -2.14 19.64 -5.45
N LEU A 38 -1.13 19.65 -4.61
CA LEU A 38 0.25 19.72 -5.06
C LEU A 38 0.64 18.45 -5.80
N MET A 39 0.27 17.29 -5.28
CA MET A 39 0.54 16.01 -5.94
C MET A 39 -0.10 15.95 -7.31
N ALA A 40 -1.33 16.39 -7.40
CA ALA A 40 -2.05 16.40 -8.68
C ALA A 40 -1.41 17.38 -9.67
N LYS A 41 -1.00 18.54 -9.20
CA LYS A 41 -0.34 19.54 -10.03
C LYS A 41 0.99 19.04 -10.57
N LEU A 42 1.76 18.38 -9.74
CA LEU A 42 3.07 17.85 -10.10
C LEU A 42 3.01 16.47 -10.72
N ARG A 43 1.84 15.85 -10.72
CA ARG A 43 1.61 14.48 -11.22
C ARG A 43 2.55 13.49 -10.57
N LEU A 44 2.61 13.51 -9.25
CA LEU A 44 3.47 12.61 -8.51
C LEU A 44 2.70 11.86 -7.44
N SER A 45 3.25 10.72 -7.07
CA SER A 45 2.83 9.93 -5.92
C SER A 45 4.00 9.82 -4.97
N ILE A 46 3.71 9.51 -3.72
CA ILE A 46 4.73 9.43 -2.69
C ILE A 46 4.84 7.99 -2.23
N LEU A 47 6.06 7.48 -2.18
CA LEU A 47 6.35 6.13 -1.74
C LEU A 47 7.23 6.22 -0.50
N PHE A 48 6.85 5.55 0.56
CA PHE A 48 7.65 5.52 1.78
C PHE A 48 7.48 4.20 2.51
N SER A 49 8.47 3.85 3.33
CA SER A 49 8.48 2.61 4.07
C SER A 49 8.51 2.87 5.57
N SER A 50 7.97 1.93 6.32
CA SER A 50 8.05 1.94 7.77
C SER A 50 8.65 0.63 8.26
N TYR A 51 9.86 0.70 8.77
CA TYR A 51 10.58 -0.47 9.24
C TYR A 51 9.85 -1.17 10.39
N GLN A 52 9.40 -0.38 11.35
CA GLN A 52 8.78 -0.93 12.56
C GLN A 52 7.44 -1.58 12.26
N SER A 53 6.64 -0.97 11.42
CA SER A 53 5.33 -1.53 11.10
C SER A 53 5.41 -2.60 10.01
N GLY A 54 6.53 -2.72 9.31
CA GLY A 54 6.66 -3.70 8.24
C GLY A 54 5.75 -3.38 7.07
N LEU A 55 5.63 -2.10 6.73
CA LEU A 55 4.72 -1.67 5.68
C LEU A 55 5.42 -0.76 4.69
N LEU A 56 5.05 -0.96 3.44
CA LEU A 56 5.38 -0.06 2.35
C LEU A 56 4.11 0.71 2.00
N TYR A 57 4.21 2.02 1.94
CA TYR A 57 3.07 2.88 1.68
C TYR A 57 3.23 3.56 0.33
N MET A 58 2.13 3.61 -0.40
CA MET A 58 2.02 4.38 -1.63
C MET A 58 0.89 5.37 -1.47
N LEU A 59 1.21 6.64 -1.51
CA LEU A 59 0.23 7.71 -1.42
C LEU A 59 0.03 8.30 -2.81
N GLY A 60 -1.18 8.17 -3.31
CA GLY A 60 -1.57 8.73 -4.59
C GLY A 60 -2.76 9.65 -4.46
N TYR A 61 -3.18 10.21 -5.56
CA TYR A 61 -4.34 11.08 -5.61
C TYR A 61 -5.33 10.54 -6.64
N GLY A 62 -6.62 10.72 -6.34
CA GLY A 62 -7.68 10.30 -7.23
C GLY A 62 -8.19 11.44 -8.11
N THR A 63 -8.91 11.07 -9.15
CA THR A 63 -9.51 12.05 -10.05
C THR A 63 -10.58 12.88 -9.35
N ASN A 64 -11.09 12.38 -8.24
CA ASN A 64 -12.08 13.10 -7.43
C ASN A 64 -11.45 14.06 -6.42
N GLY A 65 -10.13 14.24 -6.46
CA GLY A 65 -9.44 15.16 -5.57
C GLY A 65 -9.10 14.59 -4.20
N GLY A 66 -9.35 13.31 -3.98
CA GLY A 66 -9.03 12.65 -2.71
C GLY A 66 -7.67 11.99 -2.73
N ALA A 67 -7.12 11.74 -1.55
CA ALA A 67 -5.90 10.98 -1.40
C ALA A 67 -6.22 9.50 -1.26
N HIS A 68 -5.35 8.68 -1.83
CA HIS A 68 -5.43 7.23 -1.68
C HIS A 68 -4.13 6.73 -1.08
N LEU A 69 -4.23 6.05 0.05
CA LEU A 69 -3.09 5.42 0.68
C LEU A 69 -3.22 3.91 0.54
N HIS A 70 -2.26 3.32 -0.14
CA HIS A 70 -2.16 1.88 -0.27
C HIS A 70 -1.04 1.36 0.62
N GLN A 71 -1.28 0.25 1.29
CA GLN A 71 -0.31 -0.38 2.19
C GLN A 71 0.01 -1.77 1.70
N ALA A 72 1.27 -2.13 1.73
CA ALA A 72 1.72 -3.48 1.41
C ALA A 72 2.61 -3.99 2.54
N ALA A 73 2.33 -5.18 3.03
CA ALA A 73 3.12 -5.78 4.09
C ALA A 73 4.42 -6.33 3.51
N ILE A 74 5.53 -5.81 4.01
CA ILE A 74 6.86 -6.25 3.62
C ILE A 74 7.72 -6.23 4.87
N ALA A 75 8.29 -7.37 5.22
CA ALA A 75 9.06 -7.49 6.46
C ALA A 75 10.33 -6.64 6.40
N LYS A 76 10.50 -5.80 7.39
CA LYS A 76 11.71 -4.98 7.57
C LYS A 76 12.08 -4.16 6.33
N PRO A 77 11.15 -3.36 5.81
CA PRO A 77 11.48 -2.50 4.67
C PRO A 77 12.36 -1.36 5.15
N MET A 78 13.38 -1.04 4.35
CA MET A 78 14.34 -0.01 4.72
C MET A 78 14.48 1.05 3.62
N GLY A 79 15.52 0.95 2.84
CA GLY A 79 15.81 1.96 1.84
C GLY A 79 15.00 1.81 0.56
N LEU A 80 14.65 2.94 -0.01
CA LEU A 80 13.93 3.01 -1.27
C LEU A 80 14.74 3.80 -2.28
N CYS A 81 14.73 3.34 -3.51
CA CYS A 81 15.36 4.04 -4.63
C CYS A 81 14.42 3.97 -5.83
N VAL A 82 13.97 5.12 -6.27
CA VAL A 82 13.12 5.22 -7.45
C VAL A 82 14.02 5.30 -8.67
N GLU A 83 13.83 4.39 -9.61
CA GLU A 83 14.60 4.37 -10.84
C GLU A 83 13.96 5.26 -11.90
N ASP A 84 12.66 5.09 -12.08
CA ASP A 84 11.85 5.91 -12.97
C ASP A 84 10.38 5.78 -12.55
N GLU A 85 9.48 6.30 -13.35
CA GLU A 85 8.05 6.28 -13.02
C GLU A 85 7.45 4.86 -13.01
N ASN A 86 8.17 3.88 -13.52
CA ASN A 86 7.67 2.50 -13.63
C ASN A 86 8.47 1.48 -12.84
N ALA A 87 9.48 1.91 -12.10
CA ALA A 87 10.32 0.98 -11.36
C ALA A 87 10.92 1.62 -10.11
N PHE A 88 10.97 0.83 -9.05
CA PHE A 88 11.68 1.23 -7.83
C PHE A 88 12.29 0.00 -7.17
N THR A 89 13.28 0.23 -6.34
CA THR A 89 13.99 -0.80 -5.60
C THR A 89 13.82 -0.57 -4.11
N LEU A 90 13.58 -1.63 -3.37
CA LEU A 90 13.38 -1.60 -1.93
C LEU A 90 14.31 -2.61 -1.27
N SER A 91 15.05 -2.18 -0.26
CA SER A 91 15.77 -3.13 0.58
C SER A 91 14.86 -3.57 1.73
N ALA A 92 14.73 -4.86 1.94
CA ALA A 92 13.85 -5.43 2.94
C ALA A 92 14.49 -6.67 3.56
N GLY A 93 14.84 -6.58 4.83
CA GLY A 93 15.52 -7.68 5.52
C GLY A 93 16.86 -7.99 4.86
N PHE A 94 16.99 -9.19 4.33
CA PHE A 94 18.22 -9.62 3.65
C PHE A 94 18.11 -9.56 2.13
N GLN A 95 17.08 -8.89 1.62
CA GLN A 95 16.75 -8.92 0.20
C GLN A 95 16.72 -7.53 -0.38
N ILE A 96 16.98 -7.45 -1.66
CA ILE A 96 16.72 -6.26 -2.45
C ILE A 96 15.67 -6.64 -3.48
N LEU A 97 14.54 -5.96 -3.40
CA LEU A 97 13.40 -6.23 -4.25
C LEU A 97 13.27 -5.13 -5.29
N ARG A 98 13.22 -5.52 -6.54
CA ARG A 98 12.97 -4.56 -7.61
C ARG A 98 11.55 -4.71 -8.10
N PHE A 99 10.80 -3.63 -7.97
CA PHE A 99 9.40 -3.59 -8.37
C PHE A 99 9.26 -2.89 -9.72
N LYS A 100 8.40 -3.44 -10.54
CA LYS A 100 8.06 -2.83 -11.82
C LYS A 100 6.57 -2.70 -11.97
N ASN A 101 6.15 -1.61 -12.61
CA ASN A 101 4.76 -1.41 -12.94
C ASN A 101 4.38 -2.40 -14.04
N GLY A 102 3.40 -3.24 -13.77
CA GLY A 102 2.93 -4.23 -14.73
C GLY A 102 1.87 -3.72 -15.70
N LEU A 103 1.43 -2.48 -15.53
CA LEU A 103 0.40 -1.91 -16.39
C LEU A 103 1.00 -1.20 -17.58
N LYS A 104 0.29 -1.25 -18.69
CA LYS A 104 0.62 -0.44 -19.86
C LYS A 104 0.20 1.00 -19.63
N PRO A 105 0.73 1.96 -20.42
CA PRO A 105 0.47 3.38 -20.17
C PRO A 105 -1.00 3.78 -20.10
N ASP A 106 -1.86 3.11 -20.87
CA ASP A 106 -3.29 3.41 -20.91
C ASP A 106 -4.13 2.42 -20.13
N GLN A 107 -3.50 1.46 -19.46
CA GLN A 107 -4.19 0.44 -18.69
C GLN A 107 -4.44 0.94 -17.27
N ARG A 108 -5.58 0.57 -16.72
CA ARG A 108 -5.97 0.93 -15.35
C ARG A 108 -6.47 -0.28 -14.61
N VAL A 109 -6.20 -0.34 -13.29
CA VAL A 109 -6.77 -1.36 -12.42
C VAL A 109 -8.06 -0.78 -11.84
N ASN A 110 -9.17 -1.49 -12.03
CA ASN A 110 -10.50 -1.06 -11.57
C ASN A 110 -10.84 0.35 -12.06
N ASP A 111 -10.32 0.76 -13.21
CA ASP A 111 -10.52 2.07 -13.80
C ASP A 111 -10.07 3.23 -12.91
N GLN A 112 -9.29 2.94 -11.89
CA GLN A 112 -8.84 3.95 -10.93
C GLN A 112 -7.34 4.08 -10.83
N PHE A 113 -6.61 2.97 -10.84
CA PHE A 113 -5.19 2.97 -10.56
C PHE A 113 -4.38 2.85 -11.84
N ASP A 114 -3.40 3.73 -12.00
CA ASP A 114 -2.52 3.75 -13.15
C ASP A 114 -1.20 3.01 -12.90
N GLY A 115 -1.06 2.40 -11.75
CA GLY A 115 0.12 1.64 -11.40
C GLY A 115 -0.23 0.38 -10.63
N CYS A 116 0.43 -0.70 -10.97
CA CYS A 116 0.38 -1.95 -10.22
C CYS A 116 1.79 -2.49 -10.17
N PHE A 117 2.48 -2.20 -9.07
CA PHE A 117 3.88 -2.57 -8.92
C PHE A 117 4.00 -3.97 -8.35
N VAL A 118 4.73 -4.81 -9.04
CA VAL A 118 4.98 -6.19 -8.63
C VAL A 118 6.48 -6.43 -8.55
N PRO A 119 6.95 -7.24 -7.58
CA PRO A 119 8.36 -7.58 -7.52
C PRO A 119 8.72 -8.47 -8.71
N ARG A 120 9.73 -8.06 -9.44
CA ARG A 120 10.20 -8.79 -10.62
C ARG A 120 11.58 -9.42 -10.40
N GLU A 121 12.36 -8.83 -9.54
CA GLU A 121 13.70 -9.30 -9.26
C GLU A 121 13.93 -9.29 -7.76
N VAL A 122 14.62 -10.33 -7.29
CA VAL A 122 14.97 -10.47 -5.87
C VAL A 122 16.46 -10.79 -5.82
N HIS A 123 17.20 -10.00 -5.05
CA HIS A 123 18.63 -10.21 -4.84
C HIS A 123 18.89 -10.39 -3.35
N PHE A 124 19.73 -11.33 -3.04
CA PHE A 124 20.08 -11.62 -1.65
C PHE A 124 21.49 -11.12 -1.32
#